data_a37477e4d94f6a50bbb217a222fb5b1b
#
_entry.id   a37477e4d94f6a50bbb217a222fb5b1b
#
_cell.length_a   1.000
_cell.length_b   1.000
_cell.length_c   1.000
_cell.angle_alpha   90.00
_cell.angle_beta   90.00
_cell.angle_gamma   90.00
#
_symmetry.space_group_name_H-M   'P 1'
#
loop_
_entity.id
_entity.type
_entity.pdbx_description
1 polymer ?
#
loop_
_entity_poly.entity_id
_entity_poly.type
_entity_poly.pdbx_seq_one_letter_code
_entity_poly.pdbx_strand_id
1 'polypeptide(L)'
;MIMIQDEMGERLLMNKFSVHEPDCLQIAGESDQETCYGCNQEWYETEWQRRAGCGPTVAATLFYYLFRPDNRCYSKQEWLERMEEVWNYVTPTERGMPTTQRFYRSVLDYAATKQQSIDYFCCDVPEERADRPGLANLLQFLTEGLQSDAAIAFLNLCNGEEQNLHRWHWVTIIAVEHAADGS
;
A
#
# COMPACT_ATOMS: atom_id res chain seq x y z
N MET A 1 -2.61 -7.44 -20.68
CA MET A 1 -3.99 -7.98 -20.73
C MET A 1 -3.89 -9.48 -20.52
N ILE A 2 -4.41 -9.99 -19.43
CA ILE A 2 -4.46 -11.42 -19.10
C ILE A 2 -5.86 -11.90 -19.42
N MET A 3 -5.98 -13.07 -20.05
CA MET A 3 -7.28 -13.70 -20.32
C MET A 3 -7.48 -14.87 -19.36
N ILE A 4 -8.59 -14.84 -18.63
CA ILE A 4 -9.06 -15.96 -17.82
C ILE A 4 -10.32 -16.51 -18.49
N GLN A 5 -10.48 -17.84 -18.55
CA GLN A 5 -11.72 -18.48 -19.01
C GLN A 5 -12.51 -18.90 -17.78
N ASP A 6 -13.80 -18.58 -17.76
CA ASP A 6 -14.74 -19.14 -16.80
C ASP A 6 -15.10 -20.60 -17.14
N GLU A 7 -15.84 -21.26 -16.26
CA GLU A 7 -16.29 -22.63 -16.47
C GLU A 7 -17.26 -22.78 -17.67
N MET A 8 -17.77 -21.68 -18.24
CA MET A 8 -18.66 -21.64 -19.42
C MET A 8 -17.92 -21.27 -20.70
N GLY A 9 -16.58 -21.05 -20.65
CA GLY A 9 -15.78 -20.78 -21.83
C GLY A 9 -15.84 -19.34 -22.35
N GLU A 10 -16.49 -18.42 -21.64
CA GLU A 10 -16.44 -17.00 -21.95
C GLU A 10 -15.08 -16.40 -21.57
N ARG A 11 -14.49 -15.66 -22.52
CA ARG A 11 -13.22 -14.97 -22.32
C ARG A 11 -13.48 -13.64 -21.58
N LEU A 12 -13.28 -13.62 -20.27
CA LEU A 12 -13.22 -12.37 -19.53
C LEU A 12 -11.95 -11.61 -19.89
N LEU A 13 -12.14 -10.39 -20.41
CA LEU A 13 -11.03 -9.46 -20.61
C LEU A 13 -10.69 -8.84 -19.26
N MET A 14 -9.48 -9.11 -18.77
CA MET A 14 -8.98 -8.51 -17.52
C MET A 14 -8.09 -7.31 -17.84
N ASN A 15 -8.37 -6.21 -17.17
CA ASN A 15 -7.48 -5.04 -17.14
C ASN A 15 -6.55 -5.18 -15.94
N LYS A 16 -5.26 -5.01 -16.18
CA LYS A 16 -4.23 -5.01 -15.14
C LYS A 16 -3.48 -3.71 -15.14
N PHE A 17 -3.39 -3.09 -13.98
CA PHE A 17 -2.63 -1.87 -13.73
C PHE A 17 -1.67 -2.13 -12.58
N SER A 18 -0.45 -1.64 -12.70
CA SER A 18 0.56 -1.75 -11.64
C SER A 18 1.47 -0.52 -11.66
N VAL A 19 2.16 -0.29 -10.58
CA VAL A 19 3.33 0.59 -10.58
C VAL A 19 4.34 0.10 -11.62
N HIS A 20 5.21 0.99 -12.12
CA HIS A 20 6.09 0.65 -13.25
C HIS A 20 7.15 -0.39 -12.90
N GLU A 21 7.68 -0.34 -11.68
CA GLU A 21 8.78 -1.19 -11.23
C GLU A 21 8.46 -1.95 -9.93
N PRO A 22 7.46 -2.84 -9.93
CA PRO A 22 7.07 -3.58 -8.73
C PRO A 22 8.20 -4.46 -8.19
N ASP A 23 9.09 -4.93 -9.05
CA ASP A 23 10.19 -5.82 -8.68
C ASP A 23 11.22 -5.15 -7.76
N CYS A 24 11.32 -3.82 -7.77
CA CYS A 24 12.20 -3.12 -6.82
C CYS A 24 11.72 -3.23 -5.36
N LEU A 25 10.47 -3.60 -5.15
CA LEU A 25 9.90 -3.88 -3.83
C LEU A 25 10.08 -5.33 -3.38
N GLN A 26 10.60 -6.20 -4.25
CA GLN A 26 10.85 -7.59 -3.88
C GLN A 26 12.00 -7.70 -2.89
N ILE A 27 11.79 -8.47 -1.86
CA ILE A 27 12.77 -8.77 -0.83
C ILE A 27 12.86 -10.29 -0.73
N ALA A 28 14.08 -10.83 -0.89
CA ALA A 28 14.31 -12.25 -0.67
C ALA A 28 13.94 -12.61 0.78
N GLY A 29 13.01 -13.53 0.95
CA GLY A 29 12.64 -14.07 2.25
C GLY A 29 13.79 -14.86 2.88
N GLU A 30 13.61 -15.26 4.14
CA GLU A 30 14.59 -16.11 4.84
C GLU A 30 14.67 -17.53 4.25
N SER A 31 13.67 -17.94 3.48
CA SER A 31 13.68 -19.15 2.65
C SER A 31 13.61 -18.76 1.17
N ASP A 32 14.32 -19.50 0.31
CA ASP A 32 14.35 -19.31 -1.16
C ASP A 32 12.97 -19.39 -1.83
N GLN A 33 11.90 -19.64 -1.08
CA GLN A 33 10.53 -19.79 -1.55
C GLN A 33 9.60 -18.65 -1.17
N GLU A 34 10.02 -17.72 -0.30
CA GLU A 34 9.19 -16.60 0.12
C GLU A 34 9.71 -15.29 -0.47
N THR A 35 8.93 -14.71 -1.36
CA THR A 35 9.15 -13.34 -1.84
C THR A 35 8.18 -12.41 -1.12
N CYS A 36 8.71 -11.47 -0.35
CA CYS A 36 7.91 -10.38 0.23
C CYS A 36 7.97 -9.16 -0.70
N TYR A 37 6.89 -8.39 -0.71
CA TYR A 37 6.86 -7.11 -1.42
C TYR A 37 6.76 -5.96 -0.40
N GLY A 38 7.75 -5.07 -0.42
CA GLY A 38 7.84 -3.93 0.49
C GLY A 38 8.19 -4.32 1.93
N CYS A 39 8.03 -3.36 2.83
CA CYS A 39 8.31 -3.55 4.25
C CYS A 39 7.32 -4.50 4.92
N ASN A 40 7.78 -5.20 5.96
CA ASN A 40 6.94 -6.03 6.81
C ASN A 40 7.04 -5.57 8.27
N GLN A 41 5.90 -5.26 8.90
CA GLN A 41 5.86 -4.78 10.28
C GLN A 41 6.40 -5.80 11.31
N GLU A 42 6.41 -7.10 11.00
CA GLU A 42 6.98 -8.13 11.85
C GLU A 42 8.52 -8.03 12.00
N TRP A 43 9.16 -7.21 11.18
CA TRP A 43 10.61 -6.98 11.29
C TRP A 43 10.99 -6.01 12.40
N TYR A 44 10.06 -5.22 12.91
CA TYR A 44 10.33 -4.32 14.04
C TYR A 44 10.81 -5.06 15.27
N GLU A 45 11.72 -4.46 16.04
CA GLU A 45 12.32 -5.07 17.21
C GLU A 45 11.34 -5.21 18.37
N THR A 46 10.56 -4.15 18.65
CA THR A 46 9.66 -4.13 19.80
C THR A 46 8.29 -4.71 19.48
N GLU A 47 7.67 -5.35 20.49
CA GLU A 47 6.31 -5.88 20.35
C GLU A 47 5.29 -4.79 19.99
N TRP A 48 5.44 -3.59 20.57
CA TRP A 48 4.56 -2.47 20.27
C TRP A 48 4.66 -2.05 18.80
N GLN A 49 5.87 -1.96 18.26
CA GLN A 49 6.06 -1.62 16.85
C GLN A 49 5.46 -2.68 15.93
N ARG A 50 5.66 -3.96 16.22
CA ARG A 50 5.02 -5.04 15.46
C ARG A 50 3.49 -4.99 15.53
N ARG A 51 2.92 -4.60 16.66
CA ARG A 51 1.47 -4.52 16.84
C ARG A 51 0.84 -3.30 16.18
N ALA A 52 1.49 -2.15 16.20
CA ALA A 52 0.94 -0.87 15.76
C ALA A 52 1.56 -0.33 14.46
N GLY A 53 2.52 -1.03 13.89
CA GLY A 53 3.43 -0.56 12.85
C GLY A 53 2.92 -0.59 11.43
N CYS A 54 1.69 -1.02 11.15
CA CYS A 54 1.19 -1.10 9.78
C CYS A 54 1.28 0.25 9.03
N GLY A 55 0.88 1.35 9.64
CA GLY A 55 0.97 2.69 9.05
C GLY A 55 2.41 3.11 8.72
N PRO A 56 3.34 3.13 9.70
CA PRO A 56 4.75 3.42 9.43
C PRO A 56 5.39 2.51 8.38
N THR A 57 5.03 1.22 8.38
CA THR A 57 5.52 0.24 7.40
C THR A 57 5.07 0.61 5.98
N VAL A 58 3.79 0.94 5.80
CA VAL A 58 3.27 1.41 4.50
C VAL A 58 3.94 2.72 4.10
N ALA A 59 4.08 3.68 5.02
CA ALA A 59 4.74 4.94 4.73
C ALA A 59 6.19 4.74 4.28
N ALA A 60 6.95 3.84 4.91
CA ALA A 60 8.31 3.50 4.51
C ALA A 60 8.35 2.88 3.11
N THR A 61 7.43 1.96 2.79
CA THR A 61 7.31 1.35 1.46
C THR A 61 7.03 2.39 0.39
N LEU A 62 6.05 3.28 0.60
CA LEU A 62 5.70 4.34 -0.35
C LEU A 62 6.86 5.30 -0.57
N PHE A 63 7.47 5.76 0.52
CA PHE A 63 8.56 6.73 0.44
C PHE A 63 9.77 6.16 -0.28
N TYR A 64 10.10 4.89 0.01
CA TYR A 64 11.13 4.18 -0.72
C TYR A 64 10.80 4.08 -2.21
N TYR A 65 9.60 3.65 -2.55
CA TYR A 65 9.21 3.51 -3.95
C TYR A 65 9.36 4.83 -4.72
N LEU A 66 8.88 5.93 -4.14
CA LEU A 66 8.88 7.25 -4.77
C LEU A 66 10.29 7.87 -4.91
N PHE A 67 11.16 7.66 -3.93
CA PHE A 67 12.44 8.39 -3.83
C PHE A 67 13.67 7.49 -3.87
N ARG A 68 13.54 6.29 -4.39
CA ARG A 68 14.69 5.41 -4.59
C ARG A 68 15.72 6.08 -5.51
N PRO A 69 17.01 6.14 -5.14
CA PRO A 69 18.02 6.85 -5.93
C PRO A 69 18.42 6.11 -7.20
N ASP A 70 18.18 4.82 -7.25
CA ASP A 70 18.51 3.88 -8.32
C ASP A 70 17.52 2.72 -8.27
N ASN A 71 17.38 1.96 -9.34
CA ASN A 71 16.48 0.80 -9.43
C ASN A 71 17.05 -0.43 -8.68
N ARG A 72 17.80 -0.23 -7.60
CA ARG A 72 18.32 -1.35 -6.81
C ARG A 72 17.31 -1.83 -5.78
N CYS A 73 17.30 -3.12 -5.54
CA CYS A 73 16.60 -3.70 -4.41
C CYS A 73 17.42 -3.50 -3.13
N TYR A 74 16.75 -3.16 -2.03
CA TYR A 74 17.38 -3.05 -0.71
C TYR A 74 17.33 -4.39 0.02
N SER A 75 18.32 -4.62 0.87
CA SER A 75 18.32 -5.72 1.82
C SER A 75 17.25 -5.49 2.91
N LYS A 76 16.87 -6.58 3.60
CA LYS A 76 15.96 -6.50 4.77
C LYS A 76 16.49 -5.52 5.83
N GLN A 77 17.80 -5.47 6.05
CA GLN A 77 18.42 -4.56 7.03
C GLN A 77 18.25 -3.10 6.62
N GLU A 78 18.48 -2.76 5.36
CA GLU A 78 18.30 -1.39 4.85
C GLU A 78 16.82 -0.97 4.91
N TRP A 79 15.91 -1.90 4.68
CA TRP A 79 14.48 -1.67 4.85
C TRP A 79 14.12 -1.37 6.31
N LEU A 80 14.63 -2.17 7.25
CA LEU A 80 14.36 -1.98 8.67
C LEU A 80 14.89 -0.63 9.17
N GLU A 81 16.07 -0.23 8.77
CA GLU A 81 16.64 1.09 9.12
C GLU A 81 15.73 2.24 8.66
N ARG A 82 15.14 2.12 7.46
CA ARG A 82 14.17 3.09 6.95
C ARG A 82 12.84 3.05 7.68
N MET A 83 12.36 1.87 8.01
CA MET A 83 11.14 1.72 8.82
C MET A 83 11.29 2.37 10.18
N GLU A 84 12.44 2.19 10.86
CA GLU A 84 12.74 2.82 12.15
C GLU A 84 12.88 4.35 12.00
N GLU A 85 13.47 4.83 10.92
CA GLU A 85 13.53 6.27 10.66
C GLU A 85 12.13 6.85 10.46
N VAL A 86 11.32 6.25 9.60
CA VAL A 86 9.93 6.68 9.32
C VAL A 86 9.06 6.63 10.57
N TRP A 87 9.27 5.64 11.44
CA TRP A 87 8.54 5.51 12.71
C TRP A 87 8.59 6.78 13.56
N ASN A 88 9.71 7.49 13.58
CA ASN A 88 9.88 8.72 14.37
C ASN A 88 8.94 9.86 13.91
N TYR A 89 8.40 9.80 12.72
CA TYR A 89 7.49 10.80 12.14
C TYR A 89 6.08 10.25 11.99
N VAL A 90 5.95 9.06 11.46
CA VAL A 90 4.67 8.36 11.27
C VAL A 90 4.39 7.50 12.50
N THR A 91 4.32 8.14 13.66
CA THR A 91 4.18 7.44 14.94
C THR A 91 2.71 7.12 15.23
N PRO A 92 2.37 5.83 15.44
CA PRO A 92 1.02 5.42 15.81
C PRO A 92 0.63 5.93 17.20
N THR A 93 -0.67 6.15 17.40
CA THR A 93 -1.25 6.30 18.74
C THR A 93 -1.52 4.93 19.35
N GLU A 94 -2.04 4.90 20.58
CA GLU A 94 -2.55 3.64 21.20
C GLU A 94 -3.60 2.92 20.33
N ARG A 95 -4.27 3.67 19.42
CA ARG A 95 -5.23 3.15 18.45
C ARG A 95 -4.64 2.95 17.05
N GLY A 96 -3.32 2.91 16.92
CA GLY A 96 -2.64 2.85 15.63
C GLY A 96 -2.68 4.15 14.85
N MET A 97 -2.81 4.07 13.53
CA MET A 97 -2.94 5.19 12.60
C MET A 97 -4.37 5.19 12.01
N PRO A 98 -5.36 5.77 12.74
CA PRO A 98 -6.77 5.48 12.47
C PRO A 98 -7.39 6.28 11.32
N THR A 99 -6.70 7.27 10.75
CA THR A 99 -7.24 8.13 9.68
C THR A 99 -6.22 8.40 8.60
N THR A 100 -6.70 8.54 7.37
CA THR A 100 -5.93 8.97 6.20
C THR A 100 -5.31 10.34 6.44
N GLN A 101 -6.04 11.29 7.02
CA GLN A 101 -5.54 12.63 7.32
C GLN A 101 -4.31 12.62 8.24
N ARG A 102 -4.32 11.80 9.29
CA ARG A 102 -3.16 11.66 10.18
C ARG A 102 -1.98 11.06 9.43
N PHE A 103 -2.24 10.03 8.65
CA PHE A 103 -1.23 9.34 7.86
C PHE A 103 -0.52 10.30 6.90
N TYR A 104 -1.26 10.96 6.01
CA TYR A 104 -0.60 11.80 5.00
C TYR A 104 0.10 13.02 5.61
N ARG A 105 -0.42 13.62 6.69
CA ARG A 105 0.28 14.72 7.39
C ARG A 105 1.63 14.27 7.91
N SER A 106 1.68 13.12 8.58
CA SER A 106 2.94 12.55 9.08
C SER A 106 3.92 12.21 7.95
N VAL A 107 3.42 11.72 6.81
CA VAL A 107 4.25 11.46 5.62
C VAL A 107 4.79 12.75 5.02
N LEU A 108 3.99 13.82 4.95
CA LEU A 108 4.45 15.14 4.49
C LEU A 108 5.51 15.73 5.42
N ASP A 109 5.34 15.60 6.74
CA ASP A 109 6.33 16.05 7.72
C ASP A 109 7.66 15.29 7.53
N TYR A 110 7.61 13.98 7.31
CA TYR A 110 8.81 13.20 7.00
C TYR A 110 9.45 13.63 5.69
N ALA A 111 8.67 13.80 4.61
CA ALA A 111 9.16 14.24 3.31
C ALA A 111 9.89 15.60 3.39
N ALA A 112 9.34 16.53 4.18
CA ALA A 112 9.96 17.83 4.40
C ALA A 112 11.35 17.72 5.02
N THR A 113 11.60 16.78 5.95
CA THR A 113 12.93 16.55 6.52
C THR A 113 13.93 16.02 5.51
N LYS A 114 13.44 15.36 4.47
CA LYS A 114 14.23 14.84 3.33
C LYS A 114 14.35 15.84 2.17
N GLN A 115 13.79 17.06 2.33
CA GLN A 115 13.73 18.08 1.27
C GLN A 115 13.00 17.55 0.00
N GLN A 116 12.03 16.66 0.19
CA GLN A 116 11.21 16.09 -0.88
C GLN A 116 9.84 16.77 -0.89
N SER A 117 9.33 17.04 -2.08
CA SER A 117 7.97 17.51 -2.31
C SER A 117 7.10 16.35 -2.75
N ILE A 118 5.96 16.17 -2.10
CA ILE A 118 4.99 15.10 -2.40
C ILE A 118 3.63 15.75 -2.63
N ASP A 119 3.02 15.43 -3.77
CA ASP A 119 1.58 15.60 -3.98
C ASP A 119 0.86 14.35 -3.50
N TYR A 120 -0.33 14.52 -2.93
CA TYR A 120 -1.17 13.40 -2.52
C TYR A 120 -2.60 13.59 -2.98
N PHE A 121 -3.23 12.46 -3.29
CA PHE A 121 -4.67 12.38 -3.54
C PHE A 121 -5.27 11.43 -2.51
N CYS A 122 -6.50 11.72 -2.08
CA CYS A 122 -7.17 10.94 -1.04
C CYS A 122 -8.60 10.61 -1.48
N CYS A 123 -8.99 9.37 -1.28
CA CYS A 123 -10.35 8.89 -1.46
C CYS A 123 -10.82 8.24 -0.17
N ASP A 124 -11.50 9.00 0.68
CA ASP A 124 -12.14 8.47 1.87
C ASP A 124 -13.50 7.86 1.51
N VAL A 125 -13.73 6.62 1.96
CA VAL A 125 -15.02 5.95 1.78
C VAL A 125 -15.87 6.21 3.01
N PRO A 126 -16.98 6.96 2.89
CA PRO A 126 -17.87 7.28 4.00
C PRO A 126 -18.41 6.02 4.71
N GLU A 127 -18.68 6.16 6.02
CA GLU A 127 -19.29 5.10 6.80
C GLU A 127 -20.73 4.82 6.32
N GLU A 128 -21.49 5.90 6.04
CA GLU A 128 -22.84 5.81 5.52
C GLU A 128 -22.84 5.24 4.09
N ARG A 129 -23.53 4.11 3.93
CA ARG A 129 -23.53 3.36 2.65
C ARG A 129 -24.05 4.16 1.46
N ALA A 130 -25.02 5.05 1.70
CA ALA A 130 -25.63 5.87 0.65
C ALA A 130 -24.63 6.89 0.05
N ASP A 131 -23.62 7.29 0.83
CA ASP A 131 -22.65 8.31 0.43
C ASP A 131 -21.35 7.71 -0.15
N ARG A 132 -21.27 6.38 -0.21
CA ARG A 132 -20.08 5.71 -0.72
C ARG A 132 -19.92 5.88 -2.22
N PRO A 133 -18.71 6.13 -2.72
CA PRO A 133 -18.45 6.12 -4.15
C PRO A 133 -18.76 4.75 -4.74
N GLY A 134 -19.28 4.74 -5.97
CA GLY A 134 -19.48 3.50 -6.71
C GLY A 134 -18.16 2.78 -7.01
N LEU A 135 -18.23 1.47 -7.26
CA LEU A 135 -17.06 0.65 -7.56
C LEU A 135 -16.23 1.23 -8.71
N ALA A 136 -16.90 1.71 -9.78
CA ALA A 136 -16.22 2.32 -10.92
C ALA A 136 -15.34 3.52 -10.54
N ASN A 137 -15.82 4.37 -9.61
CA ASN A 137 -15.05 5.53 -9.14
C ASN A 137 -13.83 5.10 -8.29
N LEU A 138 -13.99 4.05 -7.48
CA LEU A 138 -12.89 3.49 -6.70
C LEU A 138 -11.84 2.85 -7.60
N LEU A 139 -12.26 2.06 -8.60
CA LEU A 139 -11.35 1.48 -9.58
C LEU A 139 -10.64 2.56 -10.40
N GLN A 140 -11.34 3.62 -10.80
CA GLN A 140 -10.72 4.75 -11.48
C GLN A 140 -9.63 5.40 -10.61
N PHE A 141 -9.92 5.68 -9.33
CA PHE A 141 -8.93 6.25 -8.40
C PHE A 141 -7.68 5.37 -8.28
N LEU A 142 -7.87 4.05 -8.13
CA LEU A 142 -6.76 3.09 -8.02
C LEU A 142 -5.95 3.03 -9.33
N THR A 143 -6.63 2.95 -10.47
CA THR A 143 -5.95 2.83 -11.78
C THR A 143 -5.19 4.10 -12.14
N GLU A 144 -5.75 5.29 -11.90
CA GLU A 144 -5.08 6.58 -12.13
C GLU A 144 -3.82 6.72 -11.27
N GLY A 145 -3.89 6.32 -9.99
CA GLY A 145 -2.72 6.31 -9.10
C GLY A 145 -1.61 5.40 -9.61
N LEU A 146 -1.94 4.15 -9.93
CA LEU A 146 -0.97 3.17 -10.44
C LEU A 146 -0.39 3.56 -11.79
N GLN A 147 -1.21 4.13 -12.71
CA GLN A 147 -0.75 4.64 -14.00
C GLN A 147 0.20 5.86 -13.85
N SER A 148 0.03 6.61 -12.79
CA SER A 148 0.94 7.72 -12.42
C SER A 148 2.19 7.23 -11.67
N ASP A 149 2.44 5.93 -11.66
CA ASP A 149 3.55 5.29 -10.94
C ASP A 149 3.54 5.54 -9.42
N ALA A 150 2.35 5.71 -8.84
CA ALA A 150 2.18 5.91 -7.41
C ALA A 150 1.63 4.63 -6.75
N ALA A 151 2.39 4.04 -5.86
CA ALA A 151 1.88 3.01 -4.95
C ALA A 151 0.87 3.64 -3.98
N ILE A 152 -0.16 2.88 -3.59
CA ILE A 152 -1.31 3.43 -2.86
C ILE A 152 -1.34 2.90 -1.43
N ALA A 153 -1.42 3.80 -0.45
CA ALA A 153 -1.71 3.44 0.93
C ALA A 153 -3.20 3.18 1.10
N PHE A 154 -3.56 2.00 1.53
CA PHE A 154 -4.94 1.61 1.76
C PHE A 154 -5.18 1.31 3.25
N LEU A 155 -6.10 2.06 3.87
CA LEU A 155 -6.57 1.81 5.23
C LEU A 155 -7.84 0.97 5.19
N ASN A 156 -7.73 -0.28 5.61
CA ASN A 156 -8.86 -1.16 5.79
C ASN A 156 -9.41 -1.04 7.23
N LEU A 157 -10.50 -0.34 7.42
CA LEU A 157 -11.18 -0.21 8.72
C LEU A 157 -12.12 -1.38 8.99
N CYS A 158 -12.84 -1.83 7.97
CA CYS A 158 -13.78 -2.93 8.07
C CYS A 158 -13.71 -3.77 6.79
N ASN A 159 -13.32 -5.03 6.93
CA ASN A 159 -13.11 -5.94 5.81
C ASN A 159 -14.40 -6.49 5.16
N GLY A 160 -15.58 -6.01 5.59
CA GLY A 160 -16.83 -6.57 5.06
C GLY A 160 -16.90 -8.08 5.21
N GLU A 161 -17.04 -8.78 4.09
CA GLU A 161 -17.03 -10.25 4.01
C GLU A 161 -15.66 -10.83 3.60
N GLU A 162 -14.66 -9.97 3.30
CA GLU A 162 -13.33 -10.41 2.88
C GLU A 162 -12.52 -10.94 4.07
N GLN A 163 -12.14 -12.20 4.04
CA GLN A 163 -11.45 -12.87 5.14
C GLN A 163 -9.93 -12.70 5.11
N ASN A 164 -9.37 -12.38 3.95
CA ASN A 164 -7.91 -12.22 3.76
C ASN A 164 -7.39 -10.84 4.18
N LEU A 165 -8.29 -9.90 4.50
CA LEU A 165 -7.93 -8.57 4.98
C LEU A 165 -8.13 -8.47 6.49
N HIS A 166 -7.13 -7.95 7.18
CA HIS A 166 -7.26 -7.62 8.60
C HIS A 166 -7.97 -6.27 8.77
N ARG A 167 -8.87 -6.20 9.76
CA ARG A 167 -9.50 -4.92 10.15
C ARG A 167 -8.46 -4.00 10.78
N TRP A 168 -8.69 -2.70 10.66
CA TRP A 168 -7.82 -1.67 11.26
C TRP A 168 -6.37 -1.80 10.81
N HIS A 169 -6.19 -2.07 9.52
CA HIS A 169 -4.88 -2.39 8.97
C HIS A 169 -4.56 -1.54 7.75
N TRP A 170 -3.33 -1.07 7.68
CA TRP A 170 -2.76 -0.43 6.50
C TRP A 170 -2.05 -1.43 5.63
N VAL A 171 -2.29 -1.35 4.33
CA VAL A 171 -1.58 -2.14 3.31
C VAL A 171 -1.18 -1.26 2.13
N THR A 172 -0.20 -1.71 1.35
CA THR A 172 0.22 -1.04 0.11
C THR A 172 -0.39 -1.76 -1.08
N ILE A 173 -1.10 -1.02 -1.94
CA ILE A 173 -1.56 -1.53 -3.23
C ILE A 173 -0.53 -1.12 -4.29
N ILE A 174 0.01 -2.09 -5.01
CA ILE A 174 0.99 -1.91 -6.09
C ILE A 174 0.46 -2.38 -7.43
N ALA A 175 -0.63 -3.13 -7.44
CA ALA A 175 -1.31 -3.57 -8.64
C ALA A 175 -2.81 -3.78 -8.38
N VAL A 176 -3.62 -3.65 -9.43
CA VAL A 176 -5.04 -3.99 -9.44
C VAL A 176 -5.37 -4.73 -10.74
N GLU A 177 -6.18 -5.76 -10.62
CA GLU A 177 -6.75 -6.47 -11.75
C GLU A 177 -8.28 -6.46 -11.59
N HIS A 178 -8.99 -6.14 -12.64
CA HIS A 178 -10.45 -6.18 -12.67
C HIS A 178 -10.97 -6.57 -14.05
N ALA A 179 -12.17 -7.12 -14.12
CA ALA A 179 -12.83 -7.41 -15.38
C ALA A 179 -13.05 -6.12 -16.19
N ALA A 180 -13.01 -6.20 -17.52
CA ALA A 180 -13.15 -5.03 -18.38
C ALA A 180 -14.55 -4.37 -18.29
N ASP A 181 -15.53 -5.10 -17.81
CA ASP A 181 -16.90 -4.60 -17.53
C ASP A 181 -17.03 -3.95 -16.15
N GLY A 182 -15.96 -3.93 -15.35
CA GLY A 182 -15.96 -3.33 -14.03
C GLY A 182 -16.51 -4.22 -12.91
N SER A 183 -16.72 -5.53 -13.18
CA SER A 183 -17.11 -6.52 -12.17
C SER A 183 -15.91 -7.11 -11.41
#